data_a8edb718aa63157b202574311f9b6dee
#
_entry.id   a8edb718aa63157b202574311f9b6dee
#
_cell.length_a   1.000
_cell.length_b   1.000
_cell.length_c   1.000
_cell.angle_alpha   90.00
_cell.angle_beta   90.00
_cell.angle_gamma   90.00
#
_symmetry.space_group_name_H-M   'P 1'
#
loop_
_entity.id
_entity.type
_entity.pdbx_description
1 polymer ?
#
loop_
_entity_poly.entity_id
_entity_poly.type
_entity_poly.pdbx_seq_one_letter_code
_entity_poly.pdbx_strand_id
1 'polypeptide(L)'
;SVAPTVAALRSHAADVVAGELTRLDQRLPDLDDQARAEVQLAVHRIVEKLLHTPTVRVKELAVGGQGDDYAQALRQLFDLRPGEAVVSSVPPPERGGLP
;
A
#
# COMPACT_ATOMS: atom_id res chain seq x y z
N SER A 1 -9.62 9.25 11.29
CA SER A 1 -9.73 8.36 10.13
C SER A 1 -8.71 8.66 9.03
N VAL A 2 -8.00 9.82 9.15
CA VAL A 2 -6.99 10.13 8.14
C VAL A 2 -5.81 9.16 8.23
N ALA A 3 -5.27 8.94 9.42
CA ALA A 3 -4.12 8.06 9.57
C ALA A 3 -4.39 6.63 9.13
N PRO A 4 -5.52 6.01 9.50
CA PRO A 4 -5.82 4.68 8.98
C PRO A 4 -6.00 4.65 7.47
N THR A 5 -6.55 5.72 6.89
CA THR A 5 -6.73 5.79 5.44
C THR A 5 -5.39 5.87 4.73
N VAL A 6 -4.46 6.69 5.24
CA VAL A 6 -3.12 6.78 4.66
C VAL A 6 -2.41 5.42 4.76
N ALA A 7 -2.53 4.76 5.91
CA ALA A 7 -1.93 3.44 6.07
C ALA A 7 -2.53 2.44 5.08
N ALA A 8 -3.85 2.48 4.87
CA ALA A 8 -4.50 1.59 3.92
C ALA A 8 -4.06 1.88 2.49
N LEU A 9 -3.89 3.15 2.13
CA LEU A 9 -3.41 3.52 0.81
C LEU A 9 -2.02 2.97 0.57
N ARG A 10 -1.13 3.11 1.55
CA ARG A 10 0.23 2.61 1.40
C ARG A 10 0.27 1.09 1.38
N SER A 11 -0.57 0.44 2.18
CA SER A 11 -0.68 -1.01 2.17
C SER A 11 -1.18 -1.52 0.81
N HIS A 12 -2.18 -0.84 0.25
CA HIS A 12 -2.68 -1.18 -1.07
C HIS A 12 -1.59 -1.08 -2.13
N ALA A 13 -0.82 0.01 -2.10
CA ALA A 13 0.28 0.19 -3.04
C ALA A 13 1.34 -0.91 -2.88
N ALA A 14 1.66 -1.26 -1.63
CA ALA A 14 2.64 -2.32 -1.38
C ALA A 14 2.15 -3.67 -1.91
N ASP A 15 0.86 -3.96 -1.79
CA ASP A 15 0.29 -5.20 -2.31
C ASP A 15 0.37 -5.25 -3.84
N VAL A 16 0.06 -4.12 -4.50
CA VAL A 16 0.17 -4.05 -5.95
C VAL A 16 1.61 -4.29 -6.39
N VAL A 17 2.55 -3.63 -5.71
CA VAL A 17 3.98 -3.79 -6.02
C VAL A 17 4.40 -5.25 -5.83
N ALA A 18 4.03 -5.86 -4.72
CA ALA A 18 4.42 -7.23 -4.44
C ALA A 18 3.90 -8.18 -5.52
N GLY A 19 2.65 -7.98 -5.95
CA GLY A 19 2.08 -8.79 -7.02
C GLY A 19 2.82 -8.63 -8.33
N GLU A 20 3.18 -7.39 -8.69
CA GLU A 20 3.89 -7.14 -9.93
C GLU A 20 5.33 -7.67 -9.88
N LEU A 21 5.99 -7.57 -8.74
CA LEU A 21 7.35 -8.12 -8.62
C LEU A 21 7.33 -9.65 -8.68
N THR A 22 6.30 -10.28 -8.13
CA THR A 22 6.13 -11.72 -8.27
C THR A 22 5.95 -12.08 -9.75
N ARG A 23 5.14 -11.30 -10.46
CA ARG A 23 4.96 -11.53 -11.90
C ARG A 23 6.28 -11.37 -12.66
N LEU A 24 7.06 -10.36 -12.31
CA LEU A 24 8.37 -10.17 -12.92
C LEU A 24 9.25 -11.40 -12.72
N ASP A 25 9.29 -11.93 -11.50
CA ASP A 25 10.09 -13.10 -11.19
C ASP A 25 9.65 -14.31 -12.00
N GLN A 26 8.36 -14.45 -12.23
CA GLN A 26 7.83 -15.55 -13.03
C GLN A 26 8.18 -15.40 -14.50
N ARG A 27 8.18 -14.17 -15.00
CA ARG A 27 8.45 -13.92 -16.40
C ARG A 27 9.94 -13.89 -16.72
N LEU A 28 10.77 -13.50 -15.75
CA LEU A 28 12.21 -13.39 -15.92
C LEU A 28 12.90 -14.08 -14.74
N PRO A 29 12.79 -15.42 -14.67
CA PRO A 29 13.35 -16.14 -13.52
C PRO A 29 14.88 -16.04 -13.43
N ASP A 30 15.53 -15.75 -14.55
CA ASP A 30 16.99 -15.69 -14.59
C ASP A 30 17.54 -14.27 -14.46
N LEU A 31 16.67 -13.30 -14.15
CA LEU A 31 17.10 -11.93 -13.92
C LEU A 31 18.09 -11.92 -12.78
N ASP A 32 19.28 -11.30 -13.00
CA ASP A 32 20.30 -11.31 -11.96
C ASP A 32 19.88 -10.45 -10.77
N ASP A 33 20.55 -10.69 -9.64
CA ASP A 33 20.15 -10.08 -8.39
C ASP A 33 20.32 -8.55 -8.41
N GLN A 34 21.36 -8.05 -9.08
CA GLN A 34 21.57 -6.61 -9.16
C GLN A 34 20.46 -5.94 -9.96
N ALA A 35 20.10 -6.53 -11.11
CA ALA A 35 19.03 -5.98 -11.93
C ALA A 35 17.71 -6.02 -11.17
N ARG A 36 17.44 -7.12 -10.45
CA ARG A 36 16.23 -7.24 -9.65
C ARG A 36 16.18 -6.17 -8.57
N ALA A 37 17.29 -5.93 -7.90
CA ALA A 37 17.36 -4.90 -6.86
C ALA A 37 17.12 -3.51 -7.44
N GLU A 38 17.63 -3.23 -8.64
CA GLU A 38 17.41 -1.94 -9.28
C GLU A 38 15.94 -1.76 -9.66
N VAL A 39 15.29 -2.81 -10.14
CA VAL A 39 13.87 -2.74 -10.45
C VAL A 39 13.06 -2.45 -9.17
N GLN A 40 13.35 -3.17 -8.10
CA GLN A 40 12.65 -2.96 -6.83
C GLN A 40 12.83 -1.53 -6.34
N LEU A 41 14.04 -0.99 -6.45
CA LEU A 41 14.32 0.37 -6.03
C LEU A 41 13.57 1.38 -6.88
N ALA A 42 13.55 1.18 -8.20
CA ALA A 42 12.82 2.08 -9.10
C ALA A 42 11.32 2.08 -8.79
N VAL A 43 10.77 0.88 -8.57
CA VAL A 43 9.34 0.74 -8.25
C VAL A 43 9.03 1.45 -6.94
N HIS A 44 9.89 1.25 -5.93
CA HIS A 44 9.71 1.92 -4.64
C HIS A 44 9.69 3.45 -4.79
N ARG A 45 10.63 3.98 -5.56
CA ARG A 45 10.70 5.43 -5.81
C ARG A 45 9.44 5.94 -6.51
N ILE A 46 8.96 5.19 -7.48
CA ILE A 46 7.74 5.57 -8.21
C ILE A 46 6.58 5.67 -7.24
N VAL A 47 6.39 4.65 -6.42
CA VAL A 47 5.29 4.63 -5.45
C VAL A 47 5.41 5.80 -4.48
N GLU A 48 6.61 6.05 -3.94
CA GLU A 48 6.78 7.14 -2.99
C GLU A 48 6.47 8.50 -3.63
N LYS A 49 6.87 8.69 -4.87
CA LYS A 49 6.58 9.96 -5.55
C LYS A 49 5.09 10.11 -5.85
N LEU A 50 4.42 9.02 -6.21
CA LEU A 50 2.99 9.07 -6.49
C LEU A 50 2.17 9.29 -5.22
N LEU A 51 2.59 8.72 -4.10
CA LEU A 51 1.82 8.82 -2.87
C LEU A 51 2.18 10.03 -2.02
N HIS A 52 3.27 10.71 -2.34
CA HIS A 52 3.72 11.83 -1.52
C HIS A 52 2.65 12.92 -1.43
N THR A 53 2.22 13.43 -2.58
CA THR A 53 1.29 14.56 -2.61
C THR A 53 -0.06 14.23 -1.95
N PRO A 54 -0.73 13.12 -2.29
CA PRO A 54 -2.00 12.83 -1.64
C PRO A 54 -1.85 12.61 -0.13
N THR A 55 -0.73 12.02 0.31
CA THR A 55 -0.50 11.84 1.74
C THR A 55 -0.36 13.18 2.46
N VAL A 56 0.47 14.06 1.92
CA VAL A 56 0.68 15.38 2.51
C VAL A 56 -0.61 16.19 2.48
N ARG A 57 -1.31 16.17 1.36
CA ARG A 57 -2.53 16.96 1.20
C ARG A 57 -3.62 16.55 2.17
N VAL A 58 -3.86 15.24 2.33
CA VAL A 58 -4.93 14.81 3.23
C VAL A 58 -4.59 15.16 4.67
N LYS A 59 -3.30 15.11 5.04
CA LYS A 59 -2.89 15.51 6.39
C LYS A 59 -3.07 17.02 6.61
N GLU A 60 -2.73 17.84 5.62
CA GLU A 60 -2.92 19.28 5.70
C GLU A 60 -4.41 19.62 5.84
N LEU A 61 -5.23 18.92 5.06
CA LEU A 61 -6.69 19.16 5.11
C LEU A 61 -7.26 18.70 6.43
N ALA A 62 -6.67 17.71 7.07
CA ALA A 62 -7.09 17.28 8.40
C ALA A 62 -6.91 18.39 9.42
N VAL A 63 -5.82 19.15 9.32
CA VAL A 63 -5.58 20.30 10.21
C VAL A 63 -6.68 21.33 10.03
N GLY A 64 -7.15 21.53 8.80
CA GLY A 64 -8.21 22.48 8.51
C GLY A 64 -9.62 21.96 8.76
N GLY A 65 -9.76 20.73 9.24
CA GLY A 65 -11.08 20.16 9.54
C GLY A 65 -11.73 19.46 8.36
N GLN A 66 -11.04 19.32 7.24
CA GLN A 66 -11.61 18.70 6.03
C GLN A 66 -11.01 17.33 5.74
N GLY A 67 -10.13 16.85 6.63
CA GLY A 67 -9.41 15.63 6.38
C GLY A 67 -10.30 14.41 6.21
N ASP A 68 -11.37 14.33 7.00
CA ASP A 68 -12.24 13.15 6.93
C ASP A 68 -12.96 13.03 5.60
N ASP A 69 -13.37 14.16 5.02
CA ASP A 69 -14.04 14.14 3.71
C ASP A 69 -13.09 13.64 2.63
N TYR A 70 -11.86 14.13 2.64
CA TYR A 70 -10.88 13.71 1.64
C TYR A 70 -10.39 12.30 1.90
N ALA A 71 -10.29 11.89 3.15
CA ALA A 71 -9.94 10.51 3.48
C ALA A 71 -11.02 9.56 2.96
N GLN A 72 -12.29 9.93 3.12
CA GLN A 72 -13.37 9.11 2.59
C GLN A 72 -13.30 9.02 1.08
N ALA A 73 -12.99 10.13 0.40
CA ALA A 73 -12.83 10.12 -1.04
C ALA A 73 -11.71 9.17 -1.46
N LEU A 74 -10.59 9.20 -0.76
CA LEU A 74 -9.49 8.28 -1.05
C LEU A 74 -9.92 6.83 -0.88
N ARG A 75 -10.66 6.53 0.19
CA ARG A 75 -11.14 5.17 0.40
C ARG A 75 -12.02 4.70 -0.73
N GLN A 76 -12.87 5.58 -1.24
CA GLN A 76 -13.76 5.22 -2.35
C GLN A 76 -13.01 5.10 -3.66
N LEU A 77 -12.11 6.04 -3.94
CA LEU A 77 -11.39 6.06 -5.21
C LEU A 77 -10.43 4.89 -5.37
N PHE A 78 -9.83 4.45 -4.27
CA PHE A 78 -8.88 3.35 -4.29
C PHE A 78 -9.45 2.07 -3.71
N ASP A 79 -10.75 2.06 -3.36
CA ASP A 79 -11.39 0.90 -2.75
C ASP A 79 -10.63 0.41 -1.53
N LEU A 80 -10.29 1.35 -0.65
CA LEU A 80 -9.52 1.03 0.54
C LEU A 80 -10.42 0.57 1.67
N ARG A 81 -9.90 -0.36 2.47
CA ARG A 81 -10.59 -0.88 3.63
C ARG A 81 -9.63 -0.91 4.80
N PRO A 82 -9.49 0.22 5.50
CA PRO A 82 -8.44 0.35 6.52
C PRO A 82 -8.43 -0.77 7.56
N GLY A 83 -9.62 -1.18 8.03
CA GLY A 83 -9.70 -2.26 8.99
C GLY A 83 -9.25 -3.59 8.43
N GLU A 84 -9.60 -3.86 7.17
CA GLU A 84 -9.20 -5.08 6.52
C GLU A 84 -7.70 -5.11 6.23
N ALA A 85 -7.14 -3.95 5.87
CA ALA A 85 -5.70 -3.89 5.62
C ALA A 85 -4.93 -4.32 6.86
N VAL A 86 -5.36 -3.89 8.04
CA VAL A 86 -4.73 -4.30 9.28
C VAL A 86 -4.97 -5.76 9.57
N VAL A 87 -6.20 -6.22 9.38
CA VAL A 87 -6.56 -7.61 9.64
C VAL A 87 -5.82 -8.54 8.71
N SER A 88 -5.69 -8.18 7.45
CA SER A 88 -5.05 -9.06 6.49
C SER A 88 -3.56 -9.24 6.78
N SER A 89 -2.96 -8.35 7.55
CA SER A 89 -1.56 -8.50 7.92
C SER A 89 -1.39 -9.42 9.12
N VAL A 90 -2.47 -9.78 9.78
CA VAL A 90 -2.43 -10.70 10.92
C VAL A 90 -2.52 -12.12 10.40
N PRO A 91 -1.56 -12.96 10.74
CA PRO A 91 -1.59 -14.33 10.23
C PRO A 91 -2.79 -15.08 10.79
N PRO A 92 -3.44 -15.86 9.96
CA PRO A 92 -4.57 -16.67 10.40
C PRO A 92 -4.21 -17.96 11.12
N PRO A 93 -2.96 -18.21 11.43
CA PRO A 93 -2.61 -19.52 11.99
C PRO A 93 -3.30 -19.84 13.28
N GLU A 94 -3.82 -18.87 13.94
CA GLU A 94 -4.59 -19.15 15.14
C GLU A 94 -5.69 -20.12 14.85
N ARG A 95 -6.31 -19.94 13.70
CA ARG A 95 -7.33 -20.89 13.32
C ARG A 95 -6.75 -22.26 13.08
N GLY A 96 -5.59 -22.26 12.43
CA GLY A 96 -4.90 -23.49 12.19
C GLY A 96 -4.52 -24.20 13.48
N GLY A 97 -4.18 -23.39 14.48
CA GLY A 97 -3.84 -23.95 15.77
C GLY A 97 -5.05 -24.45 16.53
N LEU A 98 -6.22 -24.09 16.09
CA LEU A 98 -7.41 -24.54 16.77
C LEU A 98 -7.76 -25.94 16.33
N PRO A 99 -7.93 -26.81 17.25
CA PRO A 99 -8.32 -28.16 16.91
C PRO A 99 -9.71 -28.22 16.38
#